data_f4fbb03dff1a436896d58779f7c70ad8
#
_entry.id   f4fbb03dff1a436896d58779f7c70ad8
#
_cell.length_a   1.000
_cell.length_b   1.000
_cell.length_c   1.000
_cell.angle_alpha   90.00
_cell.angle_beta   90.00
_cell.angle_gamma   90.00
#
_symmetry.space_group_name_H-M   'P 1'
#
loop_
_entity.id
_entity.type
_entity.pdbx_description
1 polymer ?
#
loop_
_entity_poly.entity_id
_entity_poly.type
_entity_poly.pdbx_seq_one_letter_code
_entity_poly.pdbx_strand_id
1 'polypeptide(L)' 'MTRVADPNFADRIRASFAKQHAMALIRANLPVIESGRTEIHLPHWSGIEQQHGFVHGGVVGMIADSAAGYAAMTMVPA' A
#
# COMPACT_ATOMS: atom_id res chain seq x y z
N MET A 1 -26.92 -9.48 -11.94
CA MET A 1 -25.68 -9.82 -12.68
C MET A 1 -24.50 -9.54 -11.79
N THR A 2 -23.61 -10.50 -11.65
CA THR A 2 -22.38 -10.34 -10.87
C THR A 2 -21.31 -9.67 -11.72
N ARG A 3 -20.72 -8.60 -11.21
CA ARG A 3 -19.56 -7.98 -11.86
C ARG A 3 -18.30 -8.76 -11.53
N VAL A 4 -17.44 -8.94 -12.50
CA VAL A 4 -16.13 -9.55 -12.29
C VAL A 4 -15.10 -8.48 -11.90
N ALA A 5 -14.10 -8.87 -11.12
CA ALA A 5 -12.99 -7.98 -10.79
C ALA A 5 -12.22 -7.63 -12.07
N ASP A 6 -11.55 -6.46 -12.04
CA ASP A 6 -10.68 -6.02 -13.13
C ASP A 6 -9.51 -7.01 -13.28
N PRO A 7 -9.34 -7.65 -14.46
CA PRO A 7 -8.21 -8.56 -14.67
C PRO A 7 -6.85 -7.86 -14.67
N ASN A 8 -6.83 -6.54 -14.84
CA ASN A 8 -5.61 -5.72 -14.83
C ASN A 8 -5.40 -5.01 -13.49
N PHE A 9 -5.96 -5.56 -12.41
CA PHE A 9 -5.91 -4.91 -11.10
C PHE A 9 -4.47 -4.63 -10.64
N ALA A 10 -3.55 -5.54 -10.87
CA ALA A 10 -2.16 -5.38 -10.41
C ALA A 10 -1.49 -4.16 -11.05
N ASP A 11 -1.62 -3.98 -12.36
CA ASP A 11 -1.04 -2.84 -13.06
C ASP A 11 -1.68 -1.53 -12.62
N ARG A 12 -3.00 -1.52 -12.44
CA ARG A 12 -3.73 -0.36 -11.97
C ARG A 12 -3.29 0.06 -10.57
N ILE A 13 -3.13 -0.91 -9.67
CA ILE A 13 -2.70 -0.67 -8.28
C ILE A 13 -1.25 -0.17 -8.25
N ARG A 14 -0.35 -0.77 -9.02
CA ARG A 14 1.04 -0.28 -9.10
C ARG A 14 1.11 1.15 -9.60
N ALA A 15 0.34 1.49 -10.60
CA ALA A 15 0.28 2.86 -11.12
C ALA A 15 -0.25 3.84 -10.06
N SER A 16 -1.27 3.45 -9.31
CA SER A 16 -1.81 4.26 -8.22
C SER A 16 -0.78 4.46 -7.11
N PHE A 17 -0.13 3.39 -6.66
CA PHE A 17 0.89 3.46 -5.61
C PHE A 17 2.06 4.37 -6.02
N ALA A 18 2.50 4.29 -7.27
CA ALA A 18 3.59 5.11 -7.78
C ALA A 18 3.28 6.62 -7.72
N LYS A 19 2.00 7.01 -7.68
CA LYS A 19 1.56 8.40 -7.56
C LYS A 19 1.49 8.88 -6.11
N GLN A 20 1.62 8.01 -5.13
CA GLN A 20 1.62 8.37 -3.72
C GLN A 20 3.01 8.86 -3.30
N HIS A 21 3.24 10.15 -3.40
CA HIS A 21 4.54 10.75 -3.05
C HIS A 21 4.91 10.49 -1.59
N ALA A 22 3.93 10.41 -0.69
CA ALA A 22 4.18 10.11 0.72
C ALA A 22 4.82 8.72 0.89
N MET A 23 4.41 7.74 0.11
CA MET A 23 5.00 6.39 0.16
C MET A 23 6.46 6.39 -0.31
N ALA A 24 6.77 7.15 -1.36
CA ALA A 24 8.15 7.32 -1.81
C ALA A 24 9.00 8.02 -0.74
N LEU A 25 8.44 9.03 -0.08
CA LEU A 25 9.11 9.80 0.96
C LEU A 25 9.52 8.92 2.15
N ILE A 26 8.66 8.00 2.58
CA ILE A 26 8.96 7.09 3.70
C ILE A 26 9.68 5.82 3.24
N ARG A 27 9.97 5.67 1.95
CA ARG A 27 10.65 4.52 1.36
C ARG A 27 9.85 3.22 1.47
N ALA A 28 8.53 3.33 1.44
CA ALA A 28 7.66 2.16 1.39
C ALA A 28 7.63 1.57 -0.02
N ASN A 29 7.41 0.26 -0.11
CA ASN A 29 7.23 -0.41 -1.39
C ASN A 29 6.09 -1.42 -1.32
N LEU A 30 5.57 -1.82 -2.47
CA LEU A 30 4.39 -2.67 -2.61
C LEU A 30 4.78 -3.92 -3.43
N PRO A 31 5.48 -4.90 -2.80
CA PRO A 31 6.01 -6.05 -3.52
C PRO A 31 4.99 -7.13 -3.84
N VAL A 32 3.85 -7.18 -3.13
CA VAL A 32 2.85 -8.23 -3.30
C VAL A 32 1.50 -7.62 -3.63
N ILE A 33 0.95 -8.00 -4.78
CA ILE A 33 -0.40 -7.64 -5.23
C ILE A 33 -1.05 -8.92 -5.75
N GLU A 34 -1.95 -9.48 -4.96
CA GLU A 34 -2.71 -10.69 -5.29
C GLU A 34 -4.20 -10.41 -5.07
N SER A 35 -5.06 -11.24 -5.63
CA SER A 35 -6.49 -11.11 -5.40
C SER A 35 -6.81 -11.19 -3.91
N GLY A 36 -7.38 -10.12 -3.38
CA GLY A 36 -7.75 -10.02 -1.96
C GLY A 36 -6.58 -9.80 -1.01
N ARG A 37 -5.34 -9.63 -1.51
CA ARG A 37 -4.17 -9.50 -0.64
C ARG A 37 -3.11 -8.57 -1.23
N THR A 38 -2.67 -7.62 -0.43
CA THR A 38 -1.50 -6.79 -0.75
C THR A 38 -0.58 -6.69 0.46
N GLU A 39 0.72 -6.46 0.21
CA GLU A 39 1.68 -6.17 1.26
C GLU A 39 2.42 -4.89 0.94
N ILE A 40 2.50 -3.99 1.91
CA ILE A 40 3.39 -2.84 1.85
C ILE A 40 4.53 -3.08 2.82
N HIS A 41 5.76 -3.01 2.32
CA HIS A 41 6.96 -3.17 3.11
C HIS A 41 7.57 -1.80 3.41
N LEU A 42 7.98 -1.61 4.65
CA LEU A 42 8.57 -0.37 5.13
C LEU A 42 9.89 -0.68 5.83
N PRO A 43 11.04 -0.49 5.17
CA PRO A 43 12.32 -0.65 5.84
C PRO A 43 12.45 0.37 6.98
N HIS A 44 13.00 -0.08 8.12
CA HIS A 44 13.25 0.81 9.25
C HIS A 44 14.40 1.78 8.91
N TRP A 45 14.16 3.07 9.10
CA TRP A 45 15.19 4.10 8.95
C TRP A 45 14.80 5.33 9.79
N SER A 46 15.76 6.20 10.05
CA SER A 46 15.56 7.30 11.00
C SER A 46 14.45 8.27 10.62
N GLY A 47 14.17 8.42 9.33
CA GLY A 47 13.14 9.36 8.85
C GLY A 47 11.72 9.00 9.21
N ILE A 48 11.45 7.77 9.66
CA ILE A 48 10.11 7.32 10.09
C ILE A 48 10.02 7.11 11.59
N GLU A 49 11.08 7.42 12.33
CA GLU A 49 11.13 7.24 13.78
C GLU A 49 10.53 8.43 14.52
N GLN A 50 9.86 8.13 15.63
CA GLN A 50 9.55 9.16 16.62
C GLN A 50 10.79 9.41 17.54
N GLN A 51 10.68 10.31 18.50
CA GLN A 51 11.82 10.77 19.31
C GLN A 51 12.53 9.70 20.15
N HIS A 52 11.90 8.54 20.36
CA HIS A 52 12.47 7.41 21.12
C HIS A 52 13.05 6.30 20.26
N GLY A 53 13.16 6.50 18.94
CA GLY A 53 13.73 5.53 18.01
C GLY A 53 12.77 4.46 17.51
N PHE A 54 11.49 4.50 17.91
CA PHE A 54 10.46 3.60 17.40
C PHE A 54 9.81 4.19 16.15
N VAL A 55 9.28 3.33 15.27
CA VAL A 55 8.51 3.78 14.11
C VAL A 55 7.29 4.58 14.58
N HIS A 56 7.08 5.75 13.98
CA HIS A 56 5.95 6.60 14.34
C HIS A 56 4.62 5.89 14.03
N GLY A 57 3.70 5.89 15.00
CA GLY A 57 2.40 5.23 14.85
C GLY A 57 1.57 5.72 13.67
N GLY A 58 1.69 7.00 13.32
CA GLY A 58 1.04 7.58 12.14
C GLY A 58 1.52 6.97 10.84
N VAL A 59 2.82 6.63 10.76
CA VAL A 59 3.38 5.95 9.58
C VAL A 59 2.83 4.54 9.46
N VAL A 60 2.78 3.79 10.57
CA VAL A 60 2.18 2.44 10.58
C VAL A 60 0.72 2.49 10.16
N GLY A 61 -0.04 3.45 10.69
CA GLY A 61 -1.45 3.65 10.31
C GLY A 61 -1.61 3.95 8.81
N MET A 62 -0.74 4.79 8.26
CA MET A 62 -0.79 5.16 6.84
C MET A 62 -0.55 3.95 5.92
N ILE A 63 0.46 3.13 6.20
CA ILE A 63 0.73 1.95 5.35
C ILE A 63 -0.33 0.87 5.53
N ALA A 64 -0.87 0.69 6.73
CA ALA A 64 -1.94 -0.26 6.99
C ALA A 64 -3.22 0.13 6.22
N ASP A 65 -3.58 1.41 6.25
CA ASP A 65 -4.73 1.94 5.50
C ASP A 65 -4.58 1.71 3.99
N SER A 66 -3.42 2.05 3.45
CA SER A 66 -3.15 1.86 2.02
C SER A 66 -3.14 0.39 1.62
N ALA A 67 -2.55 -0.49 2.42
CA ALA A 67 -2.52 -1.92 2.14
C ALA A 67 -3.94 -2.51 2.12
N ALA A 68 -4.77 -2.15 3.10
CA ALA A 68 -6.16 -2.60 3.16
C ALA A 68 -6.98 -2.08 1.98
N GLY A 69 -6.82 -0.79 1.63
CA GLY A 69 -7.49 -0.18 0.50
C GLY A 69 -7.13 -0.84 -0.82
N TYR A 70 -5.87 -1.11 -1.06
CA TYR A 70 -5.43 -1.80 -2.28
C TYR A 70 -5.88 -3.26 -2.32
N ALA A 71 -5.88 -3.97 -1.19
CA ALA A 71 -6.42 -5.33 -1.14
C ALA A 71 -7.89 -5.34 -1.58
N ALA A 72 -8.70 -4.39 -1.10
CA ALA A 72 -10.08 -4.23 -1.53
C ALA A 72 -10.18 -3.91 -3.03
N MET A 73 -9.31 -3.05 -3.57
CA MET A 73 -9.30 -2.70 -4.98
C MET A 73 -9.03 -3.88 -5.90
N THR A 74 -8.34 -4.93 -5.44
CA THR A 74 -8.12 -6.13 -6.25
C THR A 74 -9.42 -6.89 -6.53
N MET A 75 -10.46 -6.64 -5.76
CA MET A 75 -11.71 -7.39 -5.77
C MET A 75 -12.84 -6.66 -6.50
N VAL A 76 -12.61 -5.45 -6.98
CA VAL A 76 -13.64 -4.61 -7.61
C VAL A 76 -13.41 -4.50 -9.12
N PRO A 77 -14.49 -4.21 -9.90
CA PRO A 77 -14.36 -3.95 -11.34
C PRO A 77 -13.52 -2.70 -11.62
N ALA A 78 -13.04 -2.65 -12.86
CA ALA A 78 -12.32 -1.49 -13.36
C ALA A 78 -13.16 -0.22 -13.31
#